data_96e9a3d71d736ff6d58217b8e4a821b4
#
_entry.id   96e9a3d71d736ff6d58217b8e4a821b4
#
_cell.length_a   1.000
_cell.length_b   1.000
_cell.length_c   1.000
_cell.angle_alpha   90.00
_cell.angle_beta   90.00
_cell.angle_gamma   90.00
#
_symmetry.space_group_name_H-M   'P 1'
#
loop_
_entity.id
_entity.type
_entity.pdbx_description
1 polymer ?
#
loop_
_entity_poly.entity_id
_entity_poly.type
_entity_poly.pdbx_seq_one_letter_code
_entity_poly.pdbx_strand_id
1 'polypeptide(L)'
;NQDVDVLEEIKKFTTERVVIENDAKCAAQCEVTYGSLKGTDVGAVCILGTGIGGGMTIGDRVFTGGHGFASEFSYLSTKWTDKRGFGSKWGSDGSALRLVNGIKKAVGASDPFDGIKAFEYCNDGDTRALNVLKDYTDTIAMGLFNIQAAVDPDCIAIGGGISKQPILMTYIQKSLDELYEKMPVPIPQVKLVQCKYNNDSNLIGALANYKKVY
;
A
#
# COMPACT_ATOMS: atom_id res chain seq x y z
N ASN A 1 -9.21 -0.77 22.40
CA ASN A 1 -9.18 0.44 23.25
C ASN A 1 -9.81 1.58 22.44
N GLN A 2 -11.15 1.71 22.54
CA GLN A 2 -11.91 2.68 21.71
C GLN A 2 -11.97 4.09 22.30
N ASP A 3 -11.50 4.32 23.54
CA ASP A 3 -11.67 5.57 24.26
C ASP A 3 -10.38 6.12 24.91
N VAL A 4 -9.22 5.80 24.34
CA VAL A 4 -7.95 6.33 24.85
C VAL A 4 -7.51 7.49 23.97
N ASP A 5 -7.46 8.68 24.51
CA ASP A 5 -6.75 9.80 23.87
C ASP A 5 -5.23 9.56 24.00
N VAL A 6 -4.65 9.10 22.90
CA VAL A 6 -3.23 8.74 22.85
C VAL A 6 -2.34 9.97 23.12
N LEU A 7 -2.76 11.16 22.71
CA LEU A 7 -2.01 12.39 22.96
C LEU A 7 -1.99 12.73 24.45
N GLU A 8 -3.13 12.63 25.13
CA GLU A 8 -3.21 12.84 26.58
C GLU A 8 -2.37 11.81 27.33
N GLU A 9 -2.40 10.55 26.91
CA GLU A 9 -1.57 9.51 27.54
C GLU A 9 -0.07 9.80 27.39
N ILE A 10 0.39 10.18 26.21
CA ILE A 10 1.80 10.52 25.97
C ILE A 10 2.22 11.74 26.78
N LYS A 11 1.36 12.76 26.89
CA LYS A 11 1.66 13.99 27.66
C LYS A 11 1.87 13.75 29.18
N LYS A 12 1.45 12.61 29.70
CA LYS A 12 1.78 12.23 31.09
C LYS A 12 3.27 11.95 31.30
N PHE A 13 4.02 11.66 30.21
CA PHE A 13 5.43 11.27 30.27
C PHE A 13 6.38 12.33 29.67
N THR A 14 5.85 13.34 29.00
CA THR A 14 6.68 14.39 28.36
C THR A 14 5.95 15.72 28.31
N THR A 15 6.71 16.81 28.44
CA THR A 15 6.27 18.19 28.20
C THR A 15 6.57 18.66 26.78
N GLU A 16 7.26 17.83 25.99
CA GLU A 16 7.64 18.15 24.62
C GLU A 16 6.42 18.22 23.70
N ARG A 17 6.61 18.86 22.55
CA ARG A 17 5.60 18.90 21.51
C ARG A 17 5.42 17.53 20.89
N VAL A 18 4.19 17.10 20.75
CA VAL A 18 3.84 15.76 20.21
C VAL A 18 2.89 15.91 19.03
N VAL A 19 3.17 15.18 17.96
CA VAL A 19 2.28 15.02 16.81
C VAL A 19 2.02 13.53 16.62
N ILE A 20 0.77 13.19 16.38
CA ILE A 20 0.34 11.81 16.09
C ILE A 20 -0.17 11.74 14.67
N GLU A 21 0.27 10.75 13.93
CA GLU A 21 -0.21 10.49 12.57
C GLU A 21 -0.22 8.98 12.27
N ASN A 22 -1.03 8.58 11.31
CA ASN A 22 -1.04 7.22 10.79
C ASN A 22 0.27 6.89 10.08
N ASP A 23 0.77 5.65 10.23
CA ASP A 23 2.05 5.20 9.69
C ASP A 23 2.14 5.28 8.15
N ALA A 24 1.09 4.88 7.43
CA ALA A 24 1.06 4.98 5.97
C ALA A 24 0.96 6.44 5.48
N LYS A 25 0.27 7.30 6.22
CA LYS A 25 0.26 8.75 5.97
C LYS A 25 1.63 9.37 6.23
N CYS A 26 2.34 8.92 7.26
CA CYS A 26 3.75 9.27 7.45
C CYS A 26 4.60 8.83 6.25
N ALA A 27 4.42 7.60 5.75
CA ALA A 27 5.14 7.16 4.56
C ALA A 27 4.84 8.04 3.34
N ALA A 28 3.60 8.47 3.13
CA ALA A 28 3.23 9.41 2.07
C ALA A 28 3.92 10.78 2.26
N GLN A 29 3.97 11.30 3.50
CA GLN A 29 4.68 12.54 3.80
C GLN A 29 6.20 12.42 3.54
N CYS A 30 6.79 11.26 3.83
CA CYS A 30 8.18 10.99 3.49
C CYS A 30 8.40 11.04 1.97
N GLU A 31 7.58 10.32 1.22
CA GLU A 31 7.74 10.18 -0.22
C GLU A 31 7.52 11.51 -0.97
N VAL A 32 6.57 12.34 -0.53
CA VAL A 32 6.36 13.65 -1.16
C VAL A 32 7.42 14.67 -0.78
N THR A 33 8.01 14.55 0.42
CA THR A 33 9.04 15.51 0.87
C THR A 33 10.43 15.15 0.35
N TYR A 34 10.81 13.87 0.39
CA TYR A 34 12.19 13.42 0.15
C TYR A 34 12.30 12.28 -0.88
N GLY A 35 11.18 11.66 -1.25
CA GLY A 35 11.14 10.42 -2.01
C GLY A 35 10.63 10.56 -3.43
N SER A 36 9.95 9.50 -3.87
CA SER A 36 9.52 9.28 -5.25
C SER A 36 8.29 10.10 -5.67
N LEU A 37 7.57 10.71 -4.72
CA LEU A 37 6.45 11.61 -4.99
C LEU A 37 6.85 13.10 -4.98
N LYS A 38 8.14 13.41 -4.83
CA LYS A 38 8.59 14.80 -4.79
C LYS A 38 8.29 15.50 -6.12
N GLY A 39 7.55 16.62 -6.03
CA GLY A 39 7.20 17.44 -7.20
C GLY A 39 5.96 16.97 -7.95
N THR A 40 5.21 16.00 -7.42
CA THR A 40 3.87 15.66 -7.93
C THR A 40 2.84 16.65 -7.41
N ASP A 41 1.82 16.94 -8.23
CA ASP A 41 0.66 17.72 -7.80
C ASP A 41 -0.29 16.84 -6.98
N VAL A 42 -0.55 15.62 -7.45
CA VAL A 42 -1.34 14.60 -6.76
C VAL A 42 -0.54 13.30 -6.74
N GLY A 43 -0.22 12.80 -5.55
CA GLY A 43 0.49 11.54 -5.38
C GLY A 43 -0.29 10.55 -4.51
N ALA A 44 -0.01 9.28 -4.67
CA ALA A 44 -0.51 8.25 -3.76
C ALA A 44 0.60 7.29 -3.35
N VAL A 45 0.52 6.77 -2.13
CA VAL A 45 1.38 5.71 -1.61
C VAL A 45 0.50 4.50 -1.29
N CYS A 46 0.91 3.33 -1.75
CA CYS A 46 0.29 2.06 -1.42
C CYS A 46 1.34 1.16 -0.73
N ILE A 47 1.14 0.86 0.54
CA ILE A 47 2.06 0.06 1.36
C ILE A 47 1.55 -1.38 1.43
N LEU A 48 2.32 -2.31 0.86
CA LEU A 48 2.04 -3.74 0.86
C LEU A 48 2.66 -4.40 2.11
N GLY A 49 1.87 -4.49 3.16
CA GLY A 49 2.26 -5.03 4.47
C GLY A 49 1.35 -6.16 4.95
N THR A 50 1.13 -6.25 6.27
CA THR A 50 0.14 -7.17 6.88
C THR A 50 -1.29 -6.87 6.42
N GLY A 51 -1.51 -5.67 5.92
CA GLY A 51 -2.67 -5.20 5.18
C GLY A 51 -2.22 -4.28 4.06
N ILE A 52 -3.13 -3.45 3.55
CA ILE A 52 -2.82 -2.36 2.61
C ILE A 52 -2.85 -1.04 3.37
N GLY A 53 -1.70 -0.40 3.50
CA GLY A 53 -1.61 0.97 3.99
C GLY A 53 -1.77 1.97 2.84
N GLY A 54 -2.31 3.15 3.14
CA GLY A 54 -2.53 4.17 2.13
C GLY A 54 -2.23 5.59 2.60
N GLY A 55 -1.78 6.40 1.68
CA GLY A 55 -1.63 7.83 1.87
C GLY A 55 -1.74 8.56 0.52
N MET A 56 -2.40 9.69 0.52
CA MET A 56 -2.48 10.58 -0.64
C MET A 56 -1.84 11.91 -0.31
N THR A 57 -1.28 12.55 -1.33
CA THR A 57 -0.71 13.89 -1.21
C THR A 57 -1.30 14.82 -2.27
N ILE A 58 -1.47 16.08 -1.89
CA ILE A 58 -1.83 17.19 -2.78
C ILE A 58 -0.74 18.25 -2.58
N GLY A 59 0.01 18.53 -3.64
CA GLY A 59 1.26 19.30 -3.52
C GLY A 59 2.21 18.59 -2.55
N ASP A 60 2.74 19.32 -1.58
CA ASP A 60 3.70 18.80 -0.60
C ASP A 60 3.06 18.25 0.70
N ARG A 61 1.73 18.10 0.75
CA ARG A 61 0.98 17.76 1.97
C ARG A 61 0.18 16.47 1.82
N VAL A 62 0.11 15.71 2.90
CA VAL A 62 -0.79 14.56 3.00
C VAL A 62 -2.24 15.05 3.05
N PHE A 63 -3.08 14.46 2.22
CA PHE A 63 -4.52 14.68 2.20
C PHE A 63 -5.21 13.77 3.22
N THR A 64 -5.77 14.34 4.25
CA THR A 64 -6.43 13.60 5.36
C THR A 64 -7.94 13.47 5.20
N GLY A 65 -8.55 14.28 4.34
CA GLY A 65 -10.01 14.33 4.17
C GLY A 65 -10.72 15.01 5.35
N GLY A 66 -12.04 15.02 5.29
CA GLY A 66 -12.89 15.71 6.29
C GLY A 66 -12.90 15.05 7.67
N HIS A 67 -12.57 13.77 7.77
CA HIS A 67 -12.63 12.99 9.01
C HIS A 67 -11.33 12.24 9.30
N GLY A 68 -10.23 12.59 8.66
CA GLY A 68 -8.97 11.87 8.78
C GLY A 68 -8.95 10.49 8.10
N PHE A 69 -10.02 10.11 7.38
CA PHE A 69 -10.22 8.77 6.81
C PHE A 69 -9.78 8.65 5.33
N ALA A 70 -9.35 9.75 4.72
CA ALA A 70 -8.86 9.69 3.35
C ALA A 70 -7.69 8.71 3.23
N SER A 71 -7.65 7.99 2.12
CA SER A 71 -6.59 7.01 1.80
C SER A 71 -6.55 5.77 2.68
N GLU A 72 -7.59 5.48 3.44
CA GLU A 72 -7.73 4.19 4.13
C GLU A 72 -8.03 3.08 3.12
N PHE A 73 -7.05 2.81 2.24
CA PHE A 73 -7.19 1.90 1.10
C PHE A 73 -7.51 0.46 1.50
N SER A 74 -7.15 0.07 2.72
CA SER A 74 -7.52 -1.24 3.27
C SER A 74 -9.04 -1.50 3.28
N TYR A 75 -9.84 -0.45 3.31
CA TYR A 75 -11.31 -0.54 3.32
C TYR A 75 -11.94 -0.55 1.94
N LEU A 76 -11.18 -0.36 0.86
CA LEU A 76 -11.71 -0.53 -0.50
C LEU A 76 -12.27 -1.95 -0.65
N SER A 77 -13.50 -2.04 -1.15
CA SER A 77 -14.13 -3.34 -1.41
C SER A 77 -13.59 -3.91 -2.72
N THR A 78 -13.12 -5.14 -2.68
CA THR A 78 -12.70 -5.89 -3.88
C THR A 78 -13.81 -6.77 -4.42
N LYS A 79 -14.78 -7.12 -3.57
CA LYS A 79 -15.96 -7.90 -3.94
C LYS A 79 -17.16 -7.45 -3.12
N TRP A 80 -18.26 -7.15 -3.80
CA TRP A 80 -19.54 -6.93 -3.13
C TRP A 80 -20.24 -8.28 -2.94
N THR A 81 -20.64 -8.59 -1.71
CA THR A 81 -21.49 -9.75 -1.42
C THR A 81 -22.77 -9.25 -0.75
N ASP A 82 -23.91 -9.73 -1.26
CA ASP A 82 -25.27 -9.36 -0.86
C ASP A 82 -25.65 -9.70 0.59
N LYS A 83 -24.87 -10.55 1.24
CA LYS A 83 -25.27 -11.10 2.54
C LYS A 83 -24.80 -10.36 3.79
N ARG A 84 -23.80 -9.49 3.75
CA ARG A 84 -23.21 -8.83 4.95
C ARG A 84 -22.56 -7.46 4.75
N GLY A 85 -22.76 -6.78 3.66
CA GLY A 85 -22.24 -5.43 3.44
C GLY A 85 -20.75 -5.30 3.12
N PHE A 86 -19.89 -6.12 3.70
CA PHE A 86 -18.46 -6.16 3.38
C PHE A 86 -18.06 -7.57 2.95
N GLY A 87 -18.01 -7.81 1.65
CA GLY A 87 -17.57 -9.09 1.12
C GLY A 87 -16.08 -9.34 1.34
N SER A 88 -15.26 -8.61 0.65
CA SER A 88 -13.80 -8.63 0.77
C SER A 88 -13.28 -7.22 0.86
N LYS A 89 -12.32 -6.99 1.75
CA LYS A 89 -11.59 -5.73 1.87
C LYS A 89 -10.23 -5.90 1.22
N TRP A 90 -9.81 -4.88 0.48
CA TRP A 90 -8.50 -4.90 -0.18
C TRP A 90 -7.35 -5.11 0.82
N GLY A 91 -7.47 -4.56 2.04
CA GLY A 91 -6.52 -4.79 3.12
C GLY A 91 -6.28 -6.26 3.46
N SER A 92 -7.31 -7.11 3.34
CA SER A 92 -7.19 -8.56 3.55
C SER A 92 -6.71 -9.26 2.28
N ASP A 93 -7.33 -8.94 1.15
CA ASP A 93 -7.06 -9.62 -0.12
C ASP A 93 -5.70 -9.26 -0.72
N GLY A 94 -5.21 -8.05 -0.50
CA GLY A 94 -3.91 -7.56 -0.94
C GLY A 94 -2.82 -7.64 0.13
N SER A 95 -3.02 -8.33 1.25
CA SER A 95 -2.00 -8.43 2.30
C SER A 95 -0.81 -9.30 1.86
N ALA A 96 0.39 -8.91 2.26
CA ALA A 96 1.61 -9.71 2.04
C ALA A 96 1.51 -11.09 2.70
N LEU A 97 0.82 -11.19 3.85
CA LEU A 97 0.60 -12.47 4.54
C LEU A 97 -0.25 -13.43 3.69
N ARG A 98 -1.26 -12.90 2.98
CA ARG A 98 -2.06 -13.73 2.08
C ARG A 98 -1.24 -14.29 0.93
N LEU A 99 -0.36 -13.48 0.33
CA LEU A 99 0.55 -13.92 -0.72
C LEU A 99 1.47 -15.04 -0.20
N VAL A 100 2.17 -14.79 0.91
CA VAL A 100 3.13 -15.75 1.48
C VAL A 100 2.45 -17.07 1.85
N ASN A 101 1.30 -17.02 2.53
CA ASN A 101 0.54 -18.20 2.90
C ASN A 101 -0.04 -18.93 1.68
N GLY A 102 -0.44 -18.19 0.66
CA GLY A 102 -0.92 -18.77 -0.61
C GLY A 102 0.19 -19.54 -1.31
N ILE A 103 1.38 -18.98 -1.43
CA ILE A 103 2.55 -19.64 -2.03
C ILE A 103 2.93 -20.87 -1.20
N LYS A 104 3.09 -20.72 0.12
CA LYS A 104 3.37 -21.84 1.02
C LYS A 104 2.46 -23.03 0.77
N LYS A 105 1.16 -22.77 0.72
CA LYS A 105 0.13 -23.82 0.46
C LYS A 105 0.30 -24.42 -0.93
N ALA A 106 0.51 -23.61 -1.95
CA ALA A 106 0.59 -24.06 -3.34
C ALA A 106 1.82 -24.94 -3.59
N VAL A 107 2.96 -24.59 -2.99
CA VAL A 107 4.19 -25.38 -3.14
C VAL A 107 4.28 -26.57 -2.17
N GLY A 108 3.41 -26.65 -1.17
CA GLY A 108 3.41 -27.72 -0.16
C GLY A 108 4.54 -27.57 0.87
N ALA A 109 5.00 -26.34 1.14
CA ALA A 109 6.09 -26.10 2.07
C ALA A 109 5.64 -26.19 3.54
N SER A 110 6.56 -26.62 4.42
CA SER A 110 6.40 -26.64 5.88
C SER A 110 6.95 -25.36 6.54
N ASP A 111 6.68 -25.16 7.82
CA ASP A 111 7.28 -24.10 8.62
C ASP A 111 8.76 -24.41 8.98
N PRO A 112 9.62 -23.40 9.15
CA PRO A 112 9.32 -21.98 8.98
C PRO A 112 9.29 -21.56 7.50
N PHE A 113 8.29 -20.76 7.12
CA PHE A 113 8.12 -20.21 5.78
C PHE A 113 7.76 -18.73 5.86
N ASP A 114 8.53 -17.88 5.20
CA ASP A 114 8.42 -16.43 5.23
C ASP A 114 8.37 -15.81 3.82
N GLY A 115 8.36 -14.49 3.75
CA GLY A 115 8.34 -13.77 2.48
C GLY A 115 9.60 -14.01 1.64
N ILE A 116 10.76 -14.23 2.25
CA ILE A 116 12.03 -14.50 1.52
C ILE A 116 11.88 -15.82 0.77
N LYS A 117 11.51 -16.88 1.49
CA LYS A 117 11.28 -18.20 0.90
C LYS A 117 10.18 -18.19 -0.17
N ALA A 118 9.10 -17.47 0.06
CA ALA A 118 8.04 -17.34 -0.93
C ALA A 118 8.55 -16.77 -2.26
N PHE A 119 9.36 -15.71 -2.20
CA PHE A 119 9.92 -15.11 -3.41
C PHE A 119 11.08 -15.89 -4.02
N GLU A 120 11.78 -16.75 -3.26
CA GLU A 120 12.73 -17.72 -3.83
C GLU A 120 12.00 -18.65 -4.82
N TYR A 121 10.87 -19.26 -4.43
CA TYR A 121 10.06 -20.07 -5.35
C TYR A 121 9.60 -19.29 -6.59
N CYS A 122 9.22 -18.03 -6.44
CA CYS A 122 8.82 -17.21 -7.58
C CYS A 122 10.01 -16.93 -8.51
N ASN A 123 11.18 -16.60 -7.97
CA ASN A 123 12.39 -16.29 -8.72
C ASN A 123 12.97 -17.54 -9.41
N ASP A 124 12.80 -18.73 -8.82
CA ASP A 124 13.19 -20.02 -9.40
C ASP A 124 12.21 -20.49 -10.50
N GLY A 125 11.12 -19.74 -10.74
CA GLY A 125 10.16 -20.04 -11.79
C GLY A 125 9.16 -21.15 -11.45
N ASP A 126 8.94 -21.46 -10.16
CA ASP A 126 7.91 -22.45 -9.77
C ASP A 126 6.54 -21.96 -10.21
N THR A 127 5.93 -22.68 -11.14
CA THR A 127 4.66 -22.29 -11.75
C THR A 127 3.50 -22.19 -10.74
N ARG A 128 3.54 -22.97 -9.65
CA ARG A 128 2.53 -22.91 -8.58
C ARG A 128 2.64 -21.62 -7.80
N ALA A 129 3.89 -21.19 -7.48
CA ALA A 129 4.16 -19.92 -6.81
C ALA A 129 3.82 -18.75 -7.72
N LEU A 130 4.18 -18.81 -8.98
CA LEU A 130 3.91 -17.75 -9.98
C LEU A 130 2.41 -17.56 -10.22
N ASN A 131 1.61 -18.62 -10.22
CA ASN A 131 0.16 -18.52 -10.33
C ASN A 131 -0.43 -17.77 -9.13
N VAL A 132 0.01 -18.08 -7.91
CA VAL A 132 -0.43 -17.35 -6.71
C VAL A 132 0.01 -15.89 -6.76
N LEU A 133 1.24 -15.63 -7.21
CA LEU A 133 1.75 -14.26 -7.40
C LEU A 133 0.89 -13.49 -8.41
N LYS A 134 0.51 -14.12 -9.52
CA LYS A 134 -0.36 -13.50 -10.54
C LYS A 134 -1.74 -13.14 -9.97
N ASP A 135 -2.42 -14.08 -9.31
CA ASP A 135 -3.72 -13.84 -8.68
C ASP A 135 -3.65 -12.69 -7.64
N TYR A 136 -2.56 -12.66 -6.88
CA TYR A 136 -2.30 -11.58 -5.93
C TYR A 136 -2.13 -10.24 -6.64
N THR A 137 -1.29 -10.18 -7.67
CA THR A 137 -1.03 -8.92 -8.39
C THR A 137 -2.23 -8.43 -9.19
N ASP A 138 -3.13 -9.31 -9.64
CA ASP A 138 -4.42 -8.92 -10.21
C ASP A 138 -5.30 -8.21 -9.17
N THR A 139 -5.29 -8.70 -7.94
CA THR A 139 -5.99 -8.04 -6.83
C THR A 139 -5.38 -6.67 -6.50
N ILE A 140 -4.05 -6.56 -6.54
CA ILE A 140 -3.35 -5.28 -6.35
C ILE A 140 -3.67 -4.32 -7.49
N ALA A 141 -3.58 -4.76 -8.74
CA ALA A 141 -3.87 -3.94 -9.92
C ALA A 141 -5.28 -3.36 -9.90
N MET A 142 -6.28 -4.15 -9.51
CA MET A 142 -7.66 -3.68 -9.36
C MET A 142 -7.78 -2.55 -8.33
N GLY A 143 -7.10 -2.67 -7.19
CA GLY A 143 -7.10 -1.62 -6.17
C GLY A 143 -6.41 -0.35 -6.64
N LEU A 144 -5.27 -0.47 -7.32
CA LEU A 144 -4.53 0.66 -7.90
C LEU A 144 -5.36 1.37 -8.98
N PHE A 145 -6.05 0.61 -9.82
CA PHE A 145 -6.99 1.15 -10.79
C PHE A 145 -8.14 1.92 -10.14
N ASN A 146 -8.70 1.40 -9.03
CA ASN A 146 -9.75 2.11 -8.29
C ASN A 146 -9.24 3.44 -7.71
N ILE A 147 -7.99 3.48 -7.23
CA ILE A 147 -7.36 4.74 -6.78
C ILE A 147 -7.24 5.71 -7.95
N GLN A 148 -6.75 5.23 -9.11
CA GLN A 148 -6.67 6.07 -10.30
C GLN A 148 -8.03 6.61 -10.73
N ALA A 149 -9.04 5.74 -10.82
CA ALA A 149 -10.38 6.16 -11.23
C ALA A 149 -11.04 7.18 -10.27
N ALA A 150 -10.67 7.15 -8.98
CA ALA A 150 -11.22 8.06 -7.97
C ALA A 150 -10.46 9.38 -7.85
N VAL A 151 -9.15 9.40 -8.12
CA VAL A 151 -8.25 10.48 -7.74
C VAL A 151 -7.38 10.98 -8.89
N ASP A 152 -7.09 10.10 -9.87
CA ASP A 152 -6.19 10.37 -11.00
C ASP A 152 -4.83 10.96 -10.57
N PRO A 153 -4.02 10.24 -9.77
CA PRO A 153 -2.76 10.75 -9.29
C PRO A 153 -1.69 10.74 -10.41
N ASP A 154 -0.73 11.67 -10.35
CA ASP A 154 0.44 11.71 -11.25
C ASP A 154 1.23 10.40 -11.22
N CYS A 155 1.33 9.80 -10.02
CA CYS A 155 1.87 8.45 -9.86
C CYS A 155 1.45 7.83 -8.51
N ILE A 156 1.56 6.50 -8.44
CA ILE A 156 1.38 5.72 -7.21
C ILE A 156 2.72 5.09 -6.81
N ALA A 157 3.20 5.40 -5.62
CA ALA A 157 4.40 4.80 -5.05
C ALA A 157 4.05 3.52 -4.28
N ILE A 158 4.67 2.42 -4.65
CA ILE A 158 4.49 1.11 -4.01
C ILE A 158 5.59 0.90 -2.97
N GLY A 159 5.18 0.67 -1.72
CA GLY A 159 6.06 0.44 -0.58
C GLY A 159 5.72 -0.83 0.20
N GLY A 160 6.36 -1.00 1.34
CA GLY A 160 6.21 -2.16 2.21
C GLY A 160 7.29 -3.22 2.01
N GLY A 161 7.34 -4.19 2.92
CA GLY A 161 8.44 -5.14 2.99
C GLY A 161 8.67 -5.98 1.73
N ILE A 162 7.58 -6.35 1.04
CA ILE A 162 7.66 -7.17 -0.17
C ILE A 162 7.91 -6.36 -1.45
N SER A 163 7.76 -5.03 -1.42
CA SER A 163 7.92 -4.19 -2.61
C SER A 163 9.35 -4.14 -3.14
N LYS A 164 10.33 -4.58 -2.33
CA LYS A 164 11.73 -4.70 -2.75
C LYS A 164 11.99 -5.84 -3.74
N GLN A 165 11.03 -6.72 -3.93
CA GLN A 165 11.15 -7.85 -4.84
C GLN A 165 10.87 -7.40 -6.29
N PRO A 166 11.86 -7.40 -7.21
CA PRO A 166 11.66 -6.90 -8.57
C PRO A 166 10.55 -7.64 -9.32
N ILE A 167 10.45 -8.96 -9.09
CA ILE A 167 9.42 -9.80 -9.72
C ILE A 167 8.02 -9.34 -9.33
N LEU A 168 7.80 -8.85 -8.09
CA LEU A 168 6.51 -8.34 -7.66
C LEU A 168 6.09 -7.11 -8.46
N MET A 169 7.00 -6.13 -8.61
CA MET A 169 6.72 -4.91 -9.38
C MET A 169 6.45 -5.23 -10.85
N THR A 170 7.21 -6.17 -11.43
CA THR A 170 6.98 -6.65 -12.80
C THR A 170 5.59 -7.25 -12.97
N TYR A 171 5.17 -8.08 -12.02
CA TYR A 171 3.84 -8.72 -12.08
C TYR A 171 2.70 -7.73 -11.80
N ILE A 172 2.88 -6.75 -10.91
CA ILE A 172 1.88 -5.68 -10.71
C ILE A 172 1.71 -4.88 -12.00
N GLN A 173 2.80 -4.47 -12.66
CA GLN A 173 2.73 -3.75 -13.92
C GLN A 173 2.02 -4.58 -14.99
N LYS A 174 2.41 -5.85 -15.15
CA LYS A 174 1.75 -6.77 -16.10
C LYS A 174 0.26 -6.91 -15.84
N SER A 175 -0.16 -7.04 -14.57
CA SER A 175 -1.57 -7.14 -14.22
C SER A 175 -2.34 -5.86 -14.52
N LEU A 176 -1.71 -4.69 -14.36
CA LEU A 176 -2.28 -3.41 -14.76
C LEU A 176 -2.40 -3.30 -16.28
N ASP A 177 -1.37 -3.65 -17.04
CA ASP A 177 -1.37 -3.59 -18.50
C ASP A 177 -2.51 -4.46 -19.04
N GLU A 178 -2.65 -5.70 -18.55
CA GLU A 178 -3.73 -6.61 -18.91
C GLU A 178 -5.13 -6.08 -18.54
N LEU A 179 -5.22 -5.27 -17.47
CA LEU A 179 -6.47 -4.62 -17.08
C LEU A 179 -6.79 -3.48 -18.05
N TYR A 180 -5.82 -2.63 -18.39
CA TYR A 180 -6.02 -1.53 -19.32
C TYR A 180 -6.36 -2.02 -20.74
N GLU A 181 -5.75 -3.10 -21.20
CA GLU A 181 -6.07 -3.73 -22.49
C GLU A 181 -7.53 -4.17 -22.61
N LYS A 182 -8.18 -4.47 -21.48
CA LYS A 182 -9.59 -4.88 -21.45
C LYS A 182 -10.57 -3.70 -21.39
N MET A 183 -10.07 -2.46 -21.26
CA MET A 183 -10.94 -1.28 -21.21
C MET A 183 -11.61 -1.04 -22.57
N PRO A 184 -12.90 -0.69 -22.58
CA PRO A 184 -13.66 -0.48 -23.82
C PRO A 184 -13.22 0.76 -24.59
N VAL A 185 -12.52 1.68 -23.92
CA VAL A 185 -11.95 2.90 -24.50
C VAL A 185 -10.55 3.13 -23.91
N PRO A 186 -9.65 3.77 -24.65
CA PRO A 186 -8.35 4.19 -24.11
C PRO A 186 -8.54 5.16 -22.93
N ILE A 187 -7.90 4.85 -21.82
CA ILE A 187 -7.85 5.71 -20.62
C ILE A 187 -6.40 5.97 -20.22
N PRO A 188 -6.11 7.07 -19.52
CA PRO A 188 -4.78 7.29 -18.95
C PRO A 188 -4.36 6.10 -18.09
N GLN A 189 -3.09 5.74 -18.16
CA GLN A 189 -2.52 4.67 -17.34
C GLN A 189 -1.79 5.28 -16.14
N VAL A 190 -2.03 4.72 -14.94
CA VAL A 190 -1.33 5.16 -13.76
C VAL A 190 0.16 4.84 -13.84
N LYS A 191 0.99 5.80 -13.50
CA LYS A 191 2.43 5.59 -13.38
C LYS A 191 2.74 4.96 -12.02
N LEU A 192 3.38 3.80 -12.02
CA LEU A 192 3.90 3.18 -10.81
C LEU A 192 5.36 3.56 -10.57
N VAL A 193 5.68 3.84 -9.33
CA VAL A 193 7.05 4.05 -8.85
C VAL A 193 7.25 3.26 -7.56
N GLN A 194 8.49 2.97 -7.20
CA GLN A 194 8.80 2.34 -5.92
C GLN A 194 9.07 3.40 -4.86
N CYS A 195 8.60 3.19 -3.63
CA CYS A 195 8.96 4.03 -2.49
C CYS A 195 10.47 4.03 -2.27
N LYS A 196 11.02 5.22 -2.07
CA LYS A 196 12.47 5.41 -1.94
C LYS A 196 13.02 4.90 -0.60
N TYR A 197 12.28 5.12 0.49
CA TYR A 197 12.77 4.89 1.85
C TYR A 197 12.26 3.59 2.49
N ASN A 198 11.41 2.83 1.78
CA ASN A 198 10.93 1.51 2.21
C ASN A 198 10.46 1.47 3.69
N ASN A 199 11.12 0.66 4.54
CA ASN A 199 10.73 0.47 5.94
C ASN A 199 10.98 1.70 6.83
N ASP A 200 11.84 2.63 6.40
CA ASP A 200 12.17 3.83 7.16
C ASP A 200 11.23 5.01 6.82
N SER A 201 10.38 4.85 5.79
CA SER A 201 9.53 5.92 5.27
C SER A 201 8.57 6.47 6.32
N ASN A 202 8.02 5.63 7.20
CA ASN A 202 7.11 6.08 8.26
C ASN A 202 7.83 6.90 9.34
N LEU A 203 9.05 6.53 9.75
CA LEU A 203 9.84 7.28 10.74
C LEU A 203 10.31 8.63 10.17
N ILE A 204 10.86 8.61 8.95
CA ILE A 204 11.28 9.83 8.26
C ILE A 204 10.08 10.75 8.01
N GLY A 205 8.95 10.17 7.64
CA GLY A 205 7.70 10.90 7.42
C GLY A 205 7.11 11.48 8.69
N ALA A 206 7.17 10.77 9.80
CA ALA A 206 6.77 11.31 11.11
C ALA A 206 7.59 12.56 11.47
N LEU A 207 8.92 12.53 11.27
CA LEU A 207 9.77 13.70 11.45
C LEU A 207 9.43 14.84 10.48
N ALA A 208 9.16 14.51 9.21
CA ALA A 208 8.77 15.51 8.20
C ALA A 208 7.43 16.17 8.58
N ASN A 209 6.45 15.38 9.03
CA ASN A 209 5.17 15.88 9.51
C ASN A 209 5.32 16.77 10.73
N TYR A 210 6.11 16.34 11.71
CA TYR A 210 6.43 17.15 12.89
C TYR A 210 6.98 18.52 12.52
N LYS A 211 7.96 18.61 11.60
CA LYS A 211 8.55 19.85 11.14
C LYS A 211 7.60 20.76 10.35
N LYS A 212 6.50 20.22 9.83
CA LYS A 212 5.47 21.01 9.13
C LYS A 212 4.43 21.59 10.09
N VAL A 213 4.21 20.93 11.22
CA VAL A 213 3.28 21.38 12.25
C VAL A 213 3.90 22.45 13.14
N TYR A 214 5.19 22.39 13.37
CA TYR A 214 5.96 23.30 14.22
C TYR A 214 7.12 23.95 13.47
#